data_0db6da1fef14927f5fc52ef96027b2fc
#
_entry.id   0db6da1fef14927f5fc52ef96027b2fc
#
_cell.length_a   1.000
_cell.length_b   1.000
_cell.length_c   1.000
_cell.angle_alpha   90.00
_cell.angle_beta   90.00
_cell.angle_gamma   90.00
#
_symmetry.space_group_name_H-M   'P 1'
#
loop_
_entity.id
_entity.type
_entity.pdbx_description
1 polymer ?
#
loop_
_entity_poly.entity_id
_entity_poly.type
_entity_poly.pdbx_seq_one_letter_code
_entity_poly.pdbx_strand_id
1 'polypeptide(L)'
;CLVGSEMCIRDRSGLEFQDRRGMYGYAYARWYDGIVYAYGSSDTIYIQMSGTGCRTWETTHPGLTWEKWIKYLQSTYASLHISRLDIACDTFGKLKLKTVQAYTRAGRYISRWKTFLIQEGSAEMAVIWGSSKSDFRLRIYDKTLEREVKGSVDTDQIPKDWVRCEFQLRNDAAASFIRSWQSNGSIGLTFMGIMKNQLLYVSQYDGKNRDRATVAPWWARLLGDAEQIRMAYDAGKDYNFDSLKRYIFHQAGSSIKAYLAIMDGDFGPLLQGVRMAALNDRQTELIRSAQEQRREWQQRQIEYNKM
;
A
#
# COMPACT_ATOMS: atom_id res chain seq x y z
N CYS A 1 -15.54 0.44 -22.74
CA CYS A 1 -16.42 1.62 -22.68
C CYS A 1 -16.30 2.27 -21.30
N LEU A 2 -15.40 3.25 -21.14
CA LEU A 2 -15.12 3.94 -19.86
C LEU A 2 -16.29 4.84 -19.40
N VAL A 3 -17.07 5.36 -20.31
CA VAL A 3 -18.27 6.18 -20.02
C VAL A 3 -19.35 5.38 -19.28
N GLY A 4 -19.44 4.07 -19.51
CA GLY A 4 -20.36 3.19 -18.79
C GLY A 4 -19.97 2.90 -17.35
N SER A 5 -18.65 2.93 -17.00
CA SER A 5 -18.18 2.68 -15.63
C SER A 5 -18.40 3.89 -14.71
N GLU A 6 -18.30 5.12 -15.22
CA GLU A 6 -18.59 6.34 -14.44
C GLU A 6 -20.07 6.44 -14.06
N MET A 7 -20.96 6.20 -15.01
CA MET A 7 -22.40 6.13 -14.75
C MET A 7 -22.75 4.98 -13.81
N CYS A 8 -22.11 3.82 -13.94
CA CYS A 8 -22.34 2.67 -13.05
C CYS A 8 -21.92 2.91 -11.60
N ILE A 9 -20.86 3.65 -11.34
CA ILE A 9 -20.42 3.98 -9.96
C ILE A 9 -21.39 5.01 -9.36
N ARG A 10 -21.80 6.00 -10.14
CA ARG A 10 -22.73 7.06 -9.72
C ARG A 10 -24.13 6.53 -9.45
N ASP A 11 -24.63 5.67 -10.31
CA ASP A 11 -26.04 5.22 -10.31
C ASP A 11 -26.33 4.08 -9.33
N ARG A 12 -25.32 3.25 -9.01
CA ARG A 12 -25.46 2.10 -8.11
C ARG A 12 -25.11 2.38 -6.67
N SER A 13 -24.28 3.37 -6.37
CA SER A 13 -23.86 3.65 -5.01
C SER A 13 -24.83 4.59 -4.26
N GLY A 14 -25.64 5.35 -4.98
CA GLY A 14 -26.49 6.40 -4.38
C GLY A 14 -25.70 7.52 -3.70
N LEU A 15 -24.37 7.60 -3.89
CA LEU A 15 -23.48 8.54 -3.23
C LEU A 15 -23.32 9.81 -4.10
N GLU A 16 -23.50 10.97 -3.50
CA GLU A 16 -23.30 12.27 -4.18
C GLU A 16 -21.82 12.69 -4.14
N PHE A 17 -21.07 12.27 -5.13
CA PHE A 17 -19.67 12.67 -5.27
C PHE A 17 -19.54 14.13 -5.69
N GLN A 18 -18.66 14.86 -4.99
CA GLN A 18 -18.30 16.24 -5.30
C GLN A 18 -17.14 16.27 -6.30
N ASP A 19 -17.27 17.11 -7.34
CA ASP A 19 -16.18 17.34 -8.29
C ASP A 19 -15.03 18.10 -7.62
N ARG A 20 -13.81 17.69 -7.91
CA ARG A 20 -12.57 18.31 -7.43
C ARG A 20 -11.57 18.44 -8.55
N ARG A 21 -10.59 19.32 -8.34
CA ARG A 21 -9.42 19.42 -9.21
C ARG A 21 -8.76 18.05 -9.36
N GLY A 22 -8.29 17.74 -10.56
CA GLY A 22 -7.55 16.51 -10.85
C GLY A 22 -6.34 16.32 -9.93
N MET A 23 -6.03 15.08 -9.63
CA MET A 23 -4.95 14.68 -8.71
C MET A 23 -4.20 13.48 -9.25
N TYR A 24 -2.97 13.28 -8.76
CA TYR A 24 -2.10 12.16 -9.18
C TYR A 24 -1.87 12.10 -10.70
N GLY A 25 -1.91 13.25 -11.38
CA GLY A 25 -1.76 13.35 -12.82
C GLY A 25 -3.02 13.11 -13.65
N TYR A 26 -4.14 12.82 -13.03
CA TYR A 26 -5.44 12.72 -13.69
C TYR A 26 -6.09 14.10 -13.83
N ALA A 27 -6.82 14.32 -14.94
CA ALA A 27 -7.44 15.61 -15.24
C ALA A 27 -8.60 15.93 -14.30
N TYR A 28 -9.36 14.95 -13.90
CA TYR A 28 -10.55 15.06 -13.07
C TYR A 28 -10.44 14.20 -11.83
N ALA A 29 -11.07 14.64 -10.74
CA ALA A 29 -11.25 13.85 -9.54
C ALA A 29 -12.63 14.10 -8.93
N ARG A 30 -13.16 13.09 -8.27
CA ARG A 30 -14.39 13.14 -7.49
C ARG A 30 -14.16 12.60 -6.10
N TRP A 31 -14.82 13.18 -5.14
CA TRP A 31 -14.65 12.87 -3.72
C TRP A 31 -15.98 12.69 -3.02
N TYR A 32 -16.05 11.70 -2.15
CA TYR A 32 -17.14 11.49 -1.22
C TYR A 32 -16.59 10.84 0.05
N ASP A 33 -16.70 11.52 1.19
CA ASP A 33 -16.40 11.02 2.55
C ASP A 33 -15.20 10.06 2.65
N GLY A 34 -14.05 10.51 2.18
CA GLY A 34 -12.80 9.75 2.21
C GLY A 34 -12.60 8.75 1.07
N ILE A 35 -13.54 8.67 0.13
CA ILE A 35 -13.41 7.95 -1.14
C ILE A 35 -13.07 8.96 -2.23
N VAL A 36 -12.04 8.67 -3.00
CA VAL A 36 -11.62 9.47 -4.16
C VAL A 36 -11.49 8.55 -5.35
N TYR A 37 -11.98 8.99 -6.50
CA TYR A 37 -11.57 8.44 -7.76
C TYR A 37 -11.14 9.55 -8.73
N ALA A 38 -10.07 9.28 -9.50
CA ALA A 38 -9.53 10.23 -10.45
C ALA A 38 -9.41 9.58 -11.84
N TYR A 39 -9.64 10.36 -12.90
CA TYR A 39 -9.78 9.87 -14.27
C TYR A 39 -9.47 10.96 -15.31
N GLY A 40 -9.48 10.61 -16.61
CA GLY A 40 -9.46 11.55 -17.72
C GLY A 40 -8.08 11.92 -18.27
N SER A 41 -6.98 11.28 -17.84
CA SER A 41 -5.65 11.55 -18.42
C SER A 41 -5.02 10.30 -19.04
N SER A 42 -5.66 9.14 -18.88
CA SER A 42 -5.24 7.85 -19.45
C SER A 42 -6.45 6.91 -19.45
N ASP A 43 -6.29 5.72 -20.05
CA ASP A 43 -7.30 4.66 -20.00
C ASP A 43 -7.44 3.98 -18.63
N THR A 44 -6.91 4.59 -17.59
CA THR A 44 -6.95 4.07 -16.23
C THR A 44 -7.77 4.97 -15.31
N ILE A 45 -8.33 4.36 -14.27
CA ILE A 45 -9.00 5.05 -13.17
C ILE A 45 -8.19 4.78 -11.90
N TYR A 46 -7.98 5.81 -11.10
CA TYR A 46 -7.38 5.70 -9.78
C TYR A 46 -8.46 5.78 -8.70
N ILE A 47 -8.48 4.81 -7.80
CA ILE A 47 -9.38 4.80 -6.65
C ILE A 47 -8.55 4.81 -5.37
N GLN A 48 -8.88 5.71 -4.45
CA GLN A 48 -8.32 5.76 -3.11
C GLN A 48 -9.44 5.80 -2.07
N MET A 49 -9.29 4.98 -1.05
CA MET A 49 -10.16 5.01 0.13
C MET A 49 -9.29 5.24 1.37
N SER A 50 -9.56 6.32 2.11
CA SER A 50 -8.99 6.52 3.43
C SER A 50 -9.65 5.59 4.46
N GLY A 51 -9.17 5.58 5.71
CA GLY A 51 -9.86 4.82 6.76
C GLY A 51 -11.32 5.25 6.98
N THR A 52 -11.67 6.52 6.73
CA THR A 52 -13.07 6.98 6.70
C THR A 52 -13.77 6.41 5.47
N GLY A 53 -13.18 6.55 4.29
CA GLY A 53 -13.74 6.01 3.04
C GLY A 53 -13.97 4.51 3.07
N CYS A 54 -13.10 3.73 3.73
CA CYS A 54 -13.33 2.30 3.93
C CYS A 54 -14.59 2.05 4.78
N ARG A 55 -14.79 2.80 5.87
CA ARG A 55 -16.01 2.67 6.70
C ARG A 55 -17.26 3.11 5.94
N THR A 56 -17.18 4.19 5.21
CA THR A 56 -18.27 4.65 4.33
C THR A 56 -18.66 3.57 3.33
N TRP A 57 -17.65 2.95 2.69
CA TRP A 57 -17.88 1.82 1.80
C TRP A 57 -18.58 0.64 2.49
N GLU A 58 -18.11 0.22 3.65
CA GLU A 58 -18.71 -0.87 4.43
C GLU A 58 -20.16 -0.57 4.83
N THR A 59 -20.44 0.66 5.22
CA THR A 59 -21.79 1.10 5.65
C THR A 59 -22.76 1.17 4.48
N THR A 60 -22.31 1.64 3.32
CA THR A 60 -23.14 1.81 2.12
C THR A 60 -23.34 0.53 1.33
N HIS A 61 -22.50 -0.48 1.56
CA HIS A 61 -22.57 -1.78 0.88
C HIS A 61 -22.69 -2.94 1.89
N PRO A 62 -23.77 -3.00 2.70
CA PRO A 62 -23.94 -4.04 3.69
C PRO A 62 -24.00 -5.42 3.00
N GLY A 63 -23.20 -6.37 3.49
CA GLY A 63 -23.10 -7.71 2.95
C GLY A 63 -22.07 -7.90 1.82
N LEU A 64 -21.45 -6.83 1.33
CA LEU A 64 -20.31 -6.89 0.42
C LEU A 64 -19.01 -6.87 1.24
N THR A 65 -18.40 -8.03 1.43
CA THR A 65 -17.11 -8.10 2.13
C THR A 65 -15.96 -7.64 1.22
N TRP A 66 -14.88 -7.13 1.83
CA TRP A 66 -13.65 -6.74 1.12
C TRP A 66 -13.11 -7.86 0.24
N GLU A 67 -13.19 -9.12 0.70
CA GLU A 67 -12.76 -10.28 -0.06
C GLU A 67 -13.59 -10.46 -1.34
N LYS A 68 -14.92 -10.39 -1.24
CA LYS A 68 -15.81 -10.50 -2.41
C LYS A 68 -15.55 -9.35 -3.39
N TRP A 69 -15.38 -8.13 -2.86
CA TRP A 69 -15.13 -6.96 -3.69
C TRP A 69 -13.79 -7.04 -4.41
N ILE A 70 -12.70 -7.38 -3.73
CA ILE A 70 -11.38 -7.54 -4.34
C ILE A 70 -11.39 -8.67 -5.38
N LYS A 71 -12.01 -9.82 -5.09
CA LYS A 71 -12.17 -10.90 -6.07
C LYS A 71 -12.95 -10.44 -7.31
N TYR A 72 -14.02 -9.69 -7.12
CA TYR A 72 -14.78 -9.10 -8.22
C TYR A 72 -13.91 -8.16 -9.08
N LEU A 73 -13.17 -7.27 -8.47
CA LEU A 73 -12.28 -6.36 -9.19
C LEU A 73 -11.20 -7.13 -9.97
N GLN A 74 -10.60 -8.15 -9.37
CA GLN A 74 -9.58 -8.98 -10.02
C GLN A 74 -10.13 -9.78 -11.20
N SER A 75 -11.36 -10.27 -11.11
CA SER A 75 -12.00 -11.01 -12.20
C SER A 75 -12.50 -10.10 -13.33
N THR A 76 -12.84 -8.85 -13.02
CA THR A 76 -13.42 -7.90 -13.98
C THR A 76 -12.35 -7.09 -14.70
N TYR A 77 -11.26 -6.75 -14.01
CA TYR A 77 -10.22 -5.85 -14.53
C TYR A 77 -8.86 -6.56 -14.54
N ALA A 78 -8.46 -7.09 -15.69
CA ALA A 78 -7.19 -7.80 -15.86
C ALA A 78 -5.96 -6.94 -15.51
N SER A 79 -6.07 -5.61 -15.66
CA SER A 79 -5.00 -4.63 -15.33
C SER A 79 -5.11 -4.05 -13.92
N LEU A 80 -5.93 -4.66 -13.03
CA LEU A 80 -6.05 -4.17 -11.65
C LEU A 80 -4.70 -4.22 -10.95
N HIS A 81 -4.28 -3.06 -10.43
CA HIS A 81 -3.09 -2.93 -9.60
C HIS A 81 -3.45 -2.26 -8.27
N ILE A 82 -3.13 -2.93 -7.17
CA ILE A 82 -3.31 -2.37 -5.83
C ILE A 82 -1.97 -1.80 -5.37
N SER A 83 -1.82 -0.49 -5.54
CA SER A 83 -0.57 0.22 -5.23
C SER A 83 -0.33 0.42 -3.73
N ARG A 84 -1.39 0.38 -2.91
CA ARG A 84 -1.31 0.49 -1.44
C ARG A 84 -2.45 -0.25 -0.77
N LEU A 85 -2.12 -0.94 0.32
CA LEU A 85 -3.06 -1.62 1.19
C LEU A 85 -2.60 -1.45 2.63
N ASP A 86 -3.41 -0.77 3.44
CA ASP A 86 -3.16 -0.60 4.87
C ASP A 86 -4.14 -1.49 5.64
N ILE A 87 -3.60 -2.39 6.47
CA ILE A 87 -4.39 -3.33 7.26
C ILE A 87 -4.03 -3.16 8.72
N ALA A 88 -5.05 -3.00 9.55
CA ALA A 88 -4.87 -2.72 10.95
C ALA A 88 -5.53 -3.77 11.86
N CYS A 89 -4.86 -4.04 12.98
CA CYS A 89 -5.40 -4.78 14.11
C CYS A 89 -5.43 -3.84 15.33
N ASP A 90 -6.60 -3.66 15.88
CA ASP A 90 -6.81 -2.86 17.07
C ASP A 90 -6.75 -3.72 18.34
N THR A 91 -6.06 -3.21 19.34
CA THR A 91 -5.98 -3.84 20.67
C THR A 91 -6.40 -2.85 21.75
N PHE A 92 -7.25 -3.29 22.67
CA PHE A 92 -7.75 -2.48 23.78
C PHE A 92 -7.25 -3.09 25.09
N GLY A 93 -6.31 -2.41 25.76
CA GLY A 93 -5.71 -2.86 27.01
C GLY A 93 -4.80 -4.10 26.94
N LYS A 94 -4.78 -4.83 25.82
CA LYS A 94 -4.00 -6.07 25.66
C LYS A 94 -2.55 -5.82 25.29
N LEU A 95 -2.25 -4.74 24.59
CA LEU A 95 -0.92 -4.33 24.18
C LEU A 95 -0.63 -2.93 24.73
N LYS A 96 0.51 -2.76 25.40
CA LYS A 96 0.96 -1.46 25.89
C LYS A 96 2.12 -0.96 25.04
N LEU A 97 1.94 0.19 24.41
CA LEU A 97 2.96 0.77 23.51
C LEU A 97 4.29 1.00 24.24
N LYS A 98 4.27 1.46 25.51
CA LYS A 98 5.47 1.62 26.33
C LYS A 98 6.27 0.32 26.47
N THR A 99 5.60 -0.84 26.57
CA THR A 99 6.27 -2.14 26.59
C THR A 99 6.93 -2.46 25.27
N VAL A 100 6.25 -2.19 24.14
CA VAL A 100 6.80 -2.35 22.78
C VAL A 100 8.06 -1.49 22.61
N GLN A 101 8.01 -0.21 23.01
CA GLN A 101 9.14 0.70 22.96
C GLN A 101 10.31 0.23 23.82
N ALA A 102 10.05 -0.19 25.07
CA ALA A 102 11.09 -0.69 25.98
C ALA A 102 11.81 -1.92 25.43
N TYR A 103 11.06 -2.90 24.91
CA TYR A 103 11.64 -4.10 24.29
C TYR A 103 12.42 -3.76 23.01
N THR A 104 11.92 -2.82 22.20
CA THR A 104 12.61 -2.38 20.98
C THR A 104 13.93 -1.70 21.31
N ARG A 105 13.96 -0.76 22.30
CA ARG A 105 15.20 -0.12 22.76
C ARG A 105 16.21 -1.11 23.34
N ALA A 106 15.72 -2.09 24.07
CA ALA A 106 16.57 -3.11 24.69
C ALA A 106 17.10 -4.17 23.72
N GLY A 107 16.76 -4.08 22.41
CA GLY A 107 17.14 -5.07 21.41
C GLY A 107 16.51 -6.45 21.62
N ARG A 108 15.42 -6.54 22.42
CA ARG A 108 14.75 -7.80 22.78
C ARG A 108 13.71 -8.18 21.73
N TYR A 109 14.17 -8.37 20.50
CA TYR A 109 13.33 -8.75 19.36
C TYR A 109 14.12 -9.53 18.31
N ILE A 110 13.40 -10.24 17.46
CA ILE A 110 13.87 -10.84 16.23
C ILE A 110 13.01 -10.27 15.10
N SER A 111 13.61 -9.57 14.15
CA SER A 111 12.90 -8.90 13.07
C SER A 111 13.52 -9.23 11.72
N ARG A 112 12.66 -9.32 10.69
CA ARG A 112 13.09 -9.35 9.29
C ARG A 112 13.28 -7.94 8.72
N TRP A 113 12.73 -6.91 9.35
CA TRP A 113 13.06 -5.53 9.02
C TRP A 113 14.43 -5.17 9.59
N LYS A 114 15.23 -4.51 8.76
CA LYS A 114 16.60 -4.09 9.15
C LYS A 114 16.62 -2.80 9.98
N THR A 115 15.54 -2.01 9.89
CA THR A 115 15.47 -0.68 10.52
C THR A 115 14.17 -0.51 11.27
N PHE A 116 14.23 0.27 12.33
CA PHE A 116 13.05 0.76 13.05
C PHE A 116 13.23 2.23 13.44
N LEU A 117 12.11 2.89 13.76
CA LEU A 117 12.05 4.23 14.31
C LEU A 117 11.11 4.21 15.51
N ILE A 118 11.52 4.82 16.62
CA ILE A 118 10.65 5.09 17.77
C ILE A 118 10.32 6.58 17.74
N GLN A 119 9.03 6.89 17.61
CA GLN A 119 8.49 8.25 17.69
C GLN A 119 7.89 8.48 19.07
N GLU A 120 8.29 9.59 19.71
CA GLU A 120 7.77 10.03 21.00
C GLU A 120 7.50 11.52 20.93
N GLY A 121 6.24 11.88 20.99
CA GLY A 121 5.80 13.27 20.95
C GLY A 121 4.39 13.43 21.50
N SER A 122 3.99 14.66 21.73
CA SER A 122 2.64 15.00 22.20
C SER A 122 1.55 14.71 21.18
N ALA A 123 1.89 14.64 19.90
CA ALA A 123 0.94 14.39 18.81
C ALA A 123 0.95 12.95 18.30
N GLU A 124 2.03 12.22 18.48
CA GLU A 124 2.16 10.84 18.00
C GLU A 124 3.17 10.07 18.87
N MET A 125 2.78 8.87 19.26
CA MET A 125 3.66 7.87 19.88
C MET A 125 3.57 6.58 19.07
N ALA A 126 4.72 6.11 18.54
CA ALA A 126 4.76 4.94 17.67
C ALA A 126 6.10 4.20 17.71
N VAL A 127 6.06 2.91 17.35
CA VAL A 127 7.22 2.13 16.91
C VAL A 127 6.97 1.71 15.47
N ILE A 128 7.87 2.08 14.57
CA ILE A 128 7.74 1.85 13.14
C ILE A 128 8.86 0.92 12.68
N TRP A 129 8.52 -0.22 12.13
CA TRP A 129 9.45 -1.17 11.53
C TRP A 129 9.47 -1.03 10.01
N GLY A 130 10.65 -1.01 9.42
CA GLY A 130 10.87 -0.77 7.99
C GLY A 130 11.10 0.70 7.65
N SER A 131 11.87 0.95 6.58
CA SER A 131 12.17 2.32 6.11
C SER A 131 10.96 2.96 5.42
N SER A 132 10.97 4.28 5.27
CA SER A 132 9.91 5.02 4.55
C SER A 132 9.79 4.63 3.06
N LYS A 133 10.87 4.08 2.49
CA LYS A 133 10.94 3.61 1.10
C LYS A 133 10.58 2.12 0.94
N SER A 134 10.34 1.40 2.05
CA SER A 134 10.01 -0.02 2.01
C SER A 134 8.57 -0.24 1.56
N ASP A 135 8.36 -1.27 0.74
CA ASP A 135 7.02 -1.68 0.32
C ASP A 135 6.24 -2.37 1.44
N PHE A 136 6.91 -2.79 2.50
CA PHE A 136 6.29 -3.36 3.66
C PHE A 136 6.82 -2.74 4.96
N ARG A 137 5.91 -2.10 5.70
CA ARG A 137 6.16 -1.48 7.00
C ARG A 137 5.14 -1.93 8.02
N LEU A 138 5.55 -1.92 9.29
CA LEU A 138 4.64 -2.08 10.43
C LEU A 138 4.71 -0.82 11.28
N ARG A 139 3.56 -0.23 11.60
CA ARG A 139 3.41 0.79 12.64
C ARG A 139 2.67 0.19 13.83
N ILE A 140 3.22 0.36 15.02
CA ILE A 140 2.54 0.06 16.29
C ILE A 140 2.43 1.39 17.03
N TYR A 141 1.23 1.91 17.21
CA TYR A 141 1.06 3.28 17.70
C TYR A 141 -0.13 3.44 18.65
N ASP A 142 -0.06 4.53 19.44
CA ASP A 142 -1.13 4.94 20.34
C ASP A 142 -2.27 5.56 19.54
N LYS A 143 -3.34 4.79 19.37
CA LYS A 143 -4.52 5.23 18.63
C LYS A 143 -5.42 6.12 19.46
N THR A 144 -5.39 6.00 20.79
CA THR A 144 -6.07 6.93 21.72
C THR A 144 -5.52 8.34 21.51
N LEU A 145 -4.20 8.51 21.64
CA LEU A 145 -3.52 9.80 21.44
C LEU A 145 -3.79 10.38 20.04
N GLU A 146 -3.68 9.55 18.99
CA GLU A 146 -3.96 10.02 17.62
C GLU A 146 -5.39 10.56 17.46
N ARG A 147 -6.38 9.94 18.12
CA ARG A 147 -7.78 10.38 18.05
C ARG A 147 -8.03 11.64 18.86
N GLU A 148 -7.41 11.75 20.02
CA GLU A 148 -7.45 12.96 20.87
C GLU A 148 -6.88 14.17 20.13
N VAL A 149 -5.69 14.04 19.52
CA VAL A 149 -5.03 15.11 18.76
C VAL A 149 -5.84 15.53 17.53
N LYS A 150 -6.49 14.57 16.84
CA LYS A 150 -7.34 14.89 15.68
C LYS A 150 -8.63 15.62 16.04
N GLY A 151 -9.07 15.56 17.29
CA GLY A 151 -10.21 16.34 17.80
C GLY A 151 -11.56 16.06 17.10
N SER A 152 -11.69 14.91 16.41
CA SER A 152 -12.87 14.60 15.60
C SER A 152 -13.97 13.87 16.38
N VAL A 153 -13.76 13.58 17.66
CA VAL A 153 -14.70 12.87 18.57
C VAL A 153 -14.44 13.39 19.98
N ASP A 154 -15.49 13.45 20.80
CA ASP A 154 -15.35 13.77 22.22
C ASP A 154 -14.37 12.83 22.90
N THR A 155 -13.46 13.38 23.70
CA THR A 155 -12.40 12.62 24.35
C THR A 155 -12.91 11.50 25.24
N ASP A 156 -14.08 11.69 25.86
CA ASP A 156 -14.72 10.69 26.72
C ASP A 156 -15.24 9.46 25.93
N GLN A 157 -15.43 9.59 24.64
CA GLN A 157 -15.86 8.51 23.73
C GLN A 157 -14.68 7.74 23.12
N ILE A 158 -13.44 8.23 23.32
CA ILE A 158 -12.25 7.57 22.77
C ILE A 158 -11.84 6.42 23.71
N PRO A 159 -11.74 5.18 23.20
CA PRO A 159 -11.29 4.06 24.02
C PRO A 159 -9.91 4.31 24.60
N LYS A 160 -9.75 4.06 25.90
CA LYS A 160 -8.45 4.12 26.57
C LYS A 160 -7.59 2.90 26.24
N ASP A 161 -6.28 3.06 26.34
CA ASP A 161 -5.32 1.98 26.05
C ASP A 161 -5.53 1.33 24.66
N TRP A 162 -5.90 2.14 23.66
CA TRP A 162 -6.09 1.68 22.30
C TRP A 162 -4.76 1.76 21.54
N VAL A 163 -4.16 0.61 21.29
CA VAL A 163 -2.96 0.46 20.48
C VAL A 163 -3.32 -0.22 19.17
N ARG A 164 -2.87 0.36 18.07
CA ARG A 164 -3.06 -0.19 16.72
C ARG A 164 -1.75 -0.73 16.17
N CYS A 165 -1.81 -1.94 15.65
CA CYS A 165 -0.78 -2.52 14.78
C CYS A 165 -1.25 -2.41 13.34
N GLU A 166 -0.50 -1.74 12.47
CA GLU A 166 -0.88 -1.44 11.09
C GLU A 166 0.22 -1.86 10.12
N PHE A 167 -0.10 -2.78 9.22
CA PHE A 167 0.72 -3.04 8.05
C PHE A 167 0.43 -2.00 6.98
N GLN A 168 1.49 -1.36 6.50
CA GLN A 168 1.47 -0.51 5.32
C GLN A 168 2.17 -1.27 4.18
N LEU A 169 1.38 -1.76 3.25
CA LEU A 169 1.80 -2.60 2.15
C LEU A 169 1.68 -1.83 0.84
N ARG A 170 2.69 -1.92 -0.01
CA ARG A 170 2.71 -1.29 -1.33
C ARG A 170 2.95 -2.34 -2.40
N ASN A 171 2.40 -2.09 -3.57
CA ASN A 171 2.69 -2.83 -4.79
C ASN A 171 2.67 -4.36 -4.58
N ASP A 172 3.74 -5.06 -4.86
CA ASP A 172 3.85 -6.52 -4.74
C ASP A 172 3.62 -7.03 -3.31
N ALA A 173 3.98 -6.25 -2.29
CA ALA A 173 3.69 -6.62 -0.92
C ALA A 173 2.17 -6.60 -0.65
N ALA A 174 1.44 -5.63 -1.20
CA ALA A 174 -0.02 -5.59 -1.12
C ALA A 174 -0.65 -6.78 -1.85
N ALA A 175 -0.21 -7.06 -3.07
CA ALA A 175 -0.66 -8.20 -3.86
C ALA A 175 -0.36 -9.55 -3.16
N SER A 176 0.83 -9.68 -2.55
CA SER A 176 1.21 -10.87 -1.79
C SER A 176 0.35 -11.09 -0.55
N PHE A 177 0.02 -10.01 0.18
CA PHE A 177 -0.90 -10.11 1.31
C PHE A 177 -2.28 -10.61 0.86
N ILE A 178 -2.81 -10.06 -0.22
CA ILE A 178 -4.12 -10.44 -0.77
C ILE A 178 -4.12 -11.92 -1.17
N ARG A 179 -3.09 -12.40 -1.87
CA ARG A 179 -2.95 -13.83 -2.21
C ARG A 179 -2.93 -14.71 -0.97
N SER A 180 -2.15 -14.33 0.04
CA SER A 180 -2.08 -15.09 1.31
C SER A 180 -3.42 -15.09 2.05
N TRP A 181 -4.12 -13.95 2.07
CA TRP A 181 -5.45 -13.85 2.66
C TRP A 181 -6.47 -14.71 1.93
N GLN A 182 -6.52 -14.64 0.60
CA GLN A 182 -7.44 -15.43 -0.22
C GLN A 182 -7.20 -16.95 -0.05
N SER A 183 -5.93 -17.35 0.09
CA SER A 183 -5.55 -18.74 0.34
C SER A 183 -5.93 -19.21 1.76
N ASN A 184 -5.80 -18.32 2.76
CA ASN A 184 -6.02 -18.65 4.18
C ASN A 184 -7.49 -18.44 4.62
N GLY A 185 -8.28 -17.69 3.87
CA GLY A 185 -9.69 -17.42 4.14
C GLY A 185 -9.97 -16.47 5.30
N SER A 186 -8.94 -16.03 6.05
CA SER A 186 -9.09 -15.13 7.21
C SER A 186 -8.05 -14.02 7.19
N ILE A 187 -8.52 -12.78 7.11
CA ILE A 187 -7.65 -11.58 7.17
C ILE A 187 -6.91 -11.49 8.51
N GLY A 188 -7.58 -11.81 9.61
CA GLY A 188 -7.00 -11.76 10.96
C GLY A 188 -5.90 -12.79 11.16
N LEU A 189 -6.13 -14.05 10.78
CA LEU A 189 -5.12 -15.10 10.86
C LEU A 189 -3.95 -14.80 9.92
N THR A 190 -4.21 -14.28 8.72
CA THR A 190 -3.17 -13.88 7.77
C THR A 190 -2.31 -12.75 8.34
N PHE A 191 -2.94 -11.71 8.92
CA PHE A 191 -2.24 -10.61 9.58
C PHE A 191 -1.32 -11.12 10.70
N MET A 192 -1.86 -11.92 11.62
CA MET A 192 -1.09 -12.45 12.76
C MET A 192 0.00 -13.44 12.33
N GLY A 193 -0.25 -14.27 11.34
CA GLY A 193 0.74 -15.19 10.79
C GLY A 193 1.91 -14.47 10.12
N ILE A 194 1.65 -13.41 9.37
CA ILE A 194 2.67 -12.55 8.79
C ILE A 194 3.41 -11.78 9.88
N MET A 195 2.70 -11.25 10.88
CA MET A 195 3.31 -10.58 12.03
C MET A 195 4.29 -11.53 12.75
N LYS A 196 3.88 -12.74 13.05
CA LYS A 196 4.71 -13.79 13.70
C LYS A 196 5.96 -14.13 12.88
N ASN A 197 5.85 -14.12 11.55
CA ASN A 197 7.00 -14.33 10.68
C ASN A 197 7.96 -13.14 10.64
N GLN A 198 7.43 -11.91 10.69
CA GLN A 198 8.20 -10.68 10.51
C GLN A 198 8.84 -10.17 11.80
N LEU A 199 8.13 -10.27 12.94
CA LEU A 199 8.56 -9.68 14.21
C LEU A 199 8.21 -10.60 15.38
N LEU A 200 9.19 -10.93 16.18
CA LEU A 200 9.01 -11.55 17.50
C LEU A 200 9.65 -10.67 18.56
N TYR A 201 8.90 -10.26 19.55
CA TYR A 201 9.47 -9.76 20.80
C TYR A 201 9.80 -10.95 21.71
N VAL A 202 10.99 -10.96 22.30
CA VAL A 202 11.53 -12.13 22.99
C VAL A 202 11.92 -11.80 24.42
N SER A 203 11.68 -12.75 25.34
CA SER A 203 12.17 -12.69 26.71
C SER A 203 13.60 -13.22 26.83
N GLN A 204 13.94 -14.24 26.04
CA GLN A 204 15.26 -14.84 25.97
C GLN A 204 15.61 -15.17 24.51
N TYR A 205 16.85 -14.88 24.10
CA TYR A 205 17.37 -15.19 22.79
C TYR A 205 18.89 -15.25 22.82
N ASP A 206 19.47 -16.34 22.32
CA ASP A 206 20.91 -16.59 22.30
C ASP A 206 21.65 -15.92 21.12
N GLY A 207 20.92 -15.20 20.27
CA GLY A 207 21.47 -14.54 19.08
C GLY A 207 21.73 -15.46 17.88
N LYS A 208 21.53 -16.77 18.00
CA LYS A 208 21.93 -17.76 16.98
C LYS A 208 20.76 -18.41 16.25
N ASN A 209 19.79 -18.93 16.98
CA ASN A 209 18.68 -19.64 16.38
C ASN A 209 17.32 -19.05 16.79
N ARG A 210 16.57 -18.55 15.80
CA ARG A 210 15.25 -17.96 15.99
C ARG A 210 14.27 -18.93 16.67
N ASP A 211 14.33 -20.21 16.34
CA ASP A 211 13.41 -21.22 16.83
C ASP A 211 13.64 -21.57 18.31
N ARG A 212 14.82 -21.22 18.87
CA ARG A 212 15.15 -21.34 20.28
C ARG A 212 14.80 -20.11 21.12
N ALA A 213 14.33 -19.04 20.48
CA ALA A 213 13.96 -17.83 21.18
C ALA A 213 12.67 -18.02 21.97
N THR A 214 12.68 -17.60 23.25
CA THR A 214 11.46 -17.56 24.04
C THR A 214 10.70 -16.29 23.74
N VAL A 215 9.54 -16.42 23.09
CA VAL A 215 8.68 -15.28 22.77
C VAL A 215 8.17 -14.65 24.06
N ALA A 216 8.16 -13.32 24.15
CA ALA A 216 7.64 -12.61 25.29
C ALA A 216 6.14 -12.92 25.49
N PRO A 217 5.69 -13.25 26.72
CA PRO A 217 4.31 -13.73 26.95
C PRO A 217 3.22 -12.75 26.48
N TRP A 218 3.46 -11.44 26.58
CA TRP A 218 2.54 -10.42 26.13
C TRP A 218 2.41 -10.39 24.59
N TRP A 219 3.51 -10.68 23.87
CA TRP A 219 3.52 -10.77 22.42
C TRP A 219 2.91 -12.07 21.92
N ALA A 220 3.21 -13.18 22.61
CA ALA A 220 2.57 -14.47 22.32
C ALA A 220 1.05 -14.41 22.45
N ARG A 221 0.53 -13.73 23.48
CA ARG A 221 -0.92 -13.53 23.64
C ARG A 221 -1.54 -12.71 22.51
N LEU A 222 -0.81 -11.74 21.95
CA LEU A 222 -1.27 -10.97 20.79
C LEU A 222 -1.33 -11.83 19.54
N LEU A 223 -0.29 -12.61 19.29
CA LEU A 223 -0.19 -13.46 18.09
C LEU A 223 -1.17 -14.63 18.11
N GLY A 224 -1.56 -15.11 19.30
CA GLY A 224 -2.42 -16.28 19.46
C GLY A 224 -1.81 -17.53 18.80
N ASP A 225 -2.69 -18.42 18.34
CA ASP A 225 -2.31 -19.68 17.70
C ASP A 225 -2.07 -19.55 16.19
N ALA A 226 -1.92 -18.32 15.66
CA ALA A 226 -1.69 -18.09 14.24
C ALA A 226 -0.41 -18.81 13.78
N GLU A 227 -0.51 -19.57 12.68
CA GLU A 227 0.64 -20.15 12.02
C GLU A 227 1.49 -19.07 11.34
N GLN A 228 2.79 -19.34 11.19
CA GLN A 228 3.68 -18.41 10.49
C GLN A 228 3.36 -18.38 8.99
N ILE A 229 3.14 -17.17 8.46
CA ILE A 229 2.92 -16.95 7.02
C ILE A 229 4.06 -16.14 6.46
N ARG A 230 4.78 -16.71 5.52
CA ARG A 230 5.81 -15.99 4.75
C ARG A 230 5.20 -15.36 3.52
N MET A 231 5.22 -14.03 3.47
CA MET A 231 4.89 -13.34 2.23
C MET A 231 6.04 -13.49 1.22
N ALA A 232 5.72 -13.93 0.02
CA ALA A 232 6.63 -13.90 -1.12
C ALA A 232 6.32 -12.66 -1.95
N TYR A 233 7.19 -11.65 -1.87
CA TYR A 233 7.13 -10.46 -2.73
C TYR A 233 8.55 -10.01 -3.06
N ASP A 234 8.71 -9.43 -4.24
CA ASP A 234 9.96 -8.84 -4.68
C ASP A 234 10.05 -7.40 -4.18
N ALA A 235 10.77 -7.19 -3.10
CA ALA A 235 11.03 -5.84 -2.59
C ALA A 235 11.88 -5.08 -3.62
N GLY A 236 11.27 -4.14 -4.31
CA GLY A 236 11.96 -3.24 -5.23
C GLY A 236 11.94 -3.63 -6.71
N LYS A 237 11.11 -4.59 -7.14
CA LYS A 237 10.94 -4.95 -8.57
C LYS A 237 9.81 -4.22 -9.31
N ASP A 238 9.13 -3.28 -8.68
CA ASP A 238 8.05 -2.49 -9.32
C ASP A 238 8.55 -1.43 -10.32
N TYR A 239 9.78 -1.54 -10.78
CA TYR A 239 10.25 -0.75 -11.90
C TYR A 239 9.84 -1.45 -13.20
N ASN A 240 8.55 -1.36 -13.53
CA ASN A 240 7.99 -1.84 -14.78
C ASN A 240 7.60 -0.67 -15.69
N PHE A 241 7.23 -0.96 -16.93
CA PHE A 241 6.91 0.07 -17.92
C PHE A 241 5.71 0.95 -17.49
N ASP A 242 4.73 0.39 -16.81
CA ASP A 242 3.57 1.15 -16.34
C ASP A 242 3.91 2.06 -15.15
N SER A 243 4.79 1.61 -14.26
CA SER A 243 5.31 2.47 -13.18
C SER A 243 6.17 3.60 -13.73
N LEU A 244 6.96 3.34 -14.77
CA LEU A 244 7.73 4.37 -15.47
C LEU A 244 6.83 5.39 -16.18
N LYS A 245 5.80 4.93 -16.91
CA LYS A 245 4.79 5.81 -17.52
C LYS A 245 4.12 6.68 -16.47
N ARG A 246 3.68 6.07 -15.36
CA ARG A 246 3.02 6.78 -14.26
C ARG A 246 3.93 7.85 -13.68
N TYR A 247 5.19 7.54 -13.46
CA TYR A 247 6.17 8.53 -13.00
C TYR A 247 6.30 9.69 -13.98
N ILE A 248 6.54 9.42 -15.26
CA ILE A 248 6.76 10.45 -16.29
C ILE A 248 5.50 11.32 -16.47
N PHE A 249 4.33 10.70 -16.63
CA PHE A 249 3.11 11.44 -16.99
C PHE A 249 2.36 12.01 -15.78
N HIS A 250 2.40 11.34 -14.62
CA HIS A 250 1.63 11.77 -13.45
C HIS A 250 2.46 12.44 -12.36
N GLN A 251 3.73 12.08 -12.17
CA GLN A 251 4.58 12.72 -11.17
C GLN A 251 5.46 13.82 -11.76
N ALA A 252 6.14 13.56 -12.86
CA ALA A 252 7.01 14.51 -13.53
C ALA A 252 6.29 15.39 -14.58
N GLY A 253 5.10 15.00 -15.02
CA GLY A 253 4.40 15.62 -16.15
C GLY A 253 4.12 17.12 -15.96
N SER A 254 3.73 17.55 -14.76
CA SER A 254 3.53 18.97 -14.46
C SER A 254 4.85 19.77 -14.52
N SER A 255 5.96 19.19 -14.04
CA SER A 255 7.28 19.82 -14.10
C SER A 255 7.80 19.90 -15.53
N ILE A 256 7.58 18.84 -16.33
CA ILE A 256 7.91 18.84 -17.76
C ILE A 256 7.10 19.91 -18.50
N LYS A 257 5.79 20.00 -18.21
CA LYS A 257 4.93 21.03 -18.81
C LYS A 257 5.36 22.45 -18.44
N ALA A 258 5.75 22.69 -17.20
CA ALA A 258 6.25 23.99 -16.76
C ALA A 258 7.57 24.33 -17.42
N TYR A 259 8.50 23.37 -17.52
CA TYR A 259 9.77 23.54 -18.23
C TYR A 259 9.55 23.92 -19.70
N LEU A 260 8.67 23.20 -20.40
CA LEU A 260 8.36 23.50 -21.81
C LEU A 260 7.70 24.87 -22.00
N ALA A 261 6.87 25.30 -21.04
CA ALA A 261 6.28 26.63 -21.09
C ALA A 261 7.33 27.75 -20.91
N ILE A 262 8.34 27.52 -20.05
CA ILE A 262 9.49 28.45 -19.89
C ILE A 262 10.34 28.52 -21.15
N MET A 263 10.45 27.39 -21.86
CA MET A 263 11.24 27.27 -23.11
C MET A 263 10.42 27.55 -24.37
N ASP A 264 9.29 28.26 -24.27
CA ASP A 264 8.38 28.60 -25.37
C ASP A 264 8.00 27.40 -26.26
N GLY A 265 7.91 26.20 -25.65
CA GLY A 265 7.58 24.95 -26.33
C GLY A 265 8.76 24.25 -27.01
N ASP A 266 9.98 24.75 -26.88
CA ASP A 266 11.15 24.09 -27.43
C ASP A 266 11.51 22.81 -26.65
N PHE A 267 11.36 21.67 -27.30
CA PHE A 267 11.73 20.35 -26.79
C PHE A 267 13.21 20.01 -26.91
N GLY A 268 13.98 20.76 -27.70
CA GLY A 268 15.38 20.44 -28.01
C GLY A 268 16.25 20.23 -26.76
N PRO A 269 16.32 21.20 -25.86
CA PRO A 269 17.13 21.06 -24.64
C PRO A 269 16.68 19.92 -23.72
N LEU A 270 15.36 19.69 -23.61
CA LEU A 270 14.83 18.57 -22.83
C LEU A 270 15.25 17.22 -23.41
N LEU A 271 15.11 17.04 -24.72
CA LEU A 271 15.51 15.81 -25.42
C LEU A 271 17.02 15.59 -25.33
N GLN A 272 17.82 16.64 -25.42
CA GLN A 272 19.27 16.54 -25.23
C GLN A 272 19.61 16.10 -23.81
N GLY A 273 19.01 16.69 -22.79
CA GLY A 273 19.19 16.27 -21.39
C GLY A 273 18.81 14.81 -21.16
N VAL A 274 17.67 14.36 -21.73
CA VAL A 274 17.23 12.97 -21.64
C VAL A 274 18.21 12.01 -22.34
N ARG A 275 18.73 12.38 -23.52
CA ARG A 275 19.72 11.55 -24.25
C ARG A 275 21.04 11.41 -23.51
N MET A 276 21.44 12.42 -22.74
CA MET A 276 22.67 12.42 -21.95
C MET A 276 22.53 11.71 -20.61
N ALA A 277 21.30 11.41 -20.18
CA ALA A 277 21.05 10.77 -18.90
C ALA A 277 21.56 9.32 -18.89
N ALA A 278 22.33 8.96 -17.86
CA ALA A 278 22.77 7.59 -17.66
C ALA A 278 21.61 6.71 -17.17
N LEU A 279 21.50 5.53 -17.76
CA LEU A 279 20.56 4.51 -17.32
C LEU A 279 21.16 3.69 -16.17
N ASN A 280 20.36 3.38 -15.17
CA ASN A 280 20.74 2.41 -14.14
C ASN A 280 20.37 0.97 -14.57
N ASP A 281 20.88 -0.03 -13.83
CA ASP A 281 20.68 -1.44 -14.17
C ASP A 281 19.20 -1.85 -14.30
N ARG A 282 18.33 -1.30 -13.45
CA ARG A 282 16.88 -1.56 -13.50
C ARG A 282 16.22 -1.00 -14.76
N GLN A 283 16.65 0.18 -15.20
CA GLN A 283 16.16 0.79 -16.43
C GLN A 283 16.63 0.01 -17.67
N THR A 284 17.88 -0.42 -17.66
CA THR A 284 18.46 -1.24 -18.72
C THR A 284 17.73 -2.58 -18.85
N GLU A 285 17.46 -3.25 -17.72
CA GLU A 285 16.73 -4.51 -17.69
C GLU A 285 15.26 -4.34 -18.16
N LEU A 286 14.60 -3.25 -17.77
CA LEU A 286 13.24 -2.93 -18.22
C LEU A 286 13.19 -2.72 -19.73
N ILE A 287 14.17 -2.01 -20.30
CA ILE A 287 14.26 -1.79 -21.76
C ILE A 287 14.41 -3.12 -22.48
N ARG A 288 15.31 -3.99 -22.00
CA ARG A 288 15.54 -5.32 -22.58
C ARG A 288 14.25 -6.15 -22.59
N SER A 289 13.59 -6.27 -21.43
CA SER A 289 12.34 -7.02 -21.27
C SER A 289 11.22 -6.48 -22.18
N ALA A 290 11.05 -5.15 -22.25
CA ALA A 290 10.05 -4.53 -23.10
C ALA A 290 10.32 -4.75 -24.61
N GLN A 291 11.59 -4.76 -25.01
CA GLN A 291 11.98 -5.04 -26.41
C GLN A 291 11.75 -6.51 -26.78
N GLU A 292 12.03 -7.45 -25.88
CA GLU A 292 11.77 -8.88 -26.06
C GLU A 292 10.27 -9.13 -26.25
N GLN A 293 9.43 -8.61 -25.36
CA GLN A 293 7.97 -8.73 -25.46
C GLN A 293 7.41 -8.16 -26.79
N ARG A 294 7.98 -7.03 -27.25
CA ARG A 294 7.57 -6.41 -28.51
C ARG A 294 7.93 -7.28 -29.71
N ARG A 295 9.11 -7.91 -29.70
CA ARG A 295 9.55 -8.84 -30.76
C ARG A 295 8.65 -10.07 -30.83
N GLU A 296 8.35 -10.67 -29.67
CA GLU A 296 7.45 -11.83 -29.60
C GLU A 296 6.04 -11.49 -30.08
N TRP A 297 5.53 -10.29 -29.73
CA TRP A 297 4.24 -9.84 -30.23
C TRP A 297 4.24 -9.65 -31.75
N GLN A 298 5.28 -9.03 -32.31
CA GLN A 298 5.42 -8.85 -33.75
C GLN A 298 5.51 -10.20 -34.49
N GLN A 299 6.25 -11.15 -33.95
CA GLN A 299 6.33 -12.51 -34.54
C GLN A 299 4.96 -13.19 -34.55
N ARG A 300 4.22 -13.13 -33.46
CA ARG A 300 2.84 -13.68 -33.39
C ARG A 300 1.89 -13.02 -34.38
N GLN A 301 1.99 -11.72 -34.62
CA GLN A 301 1.19 -11.03 -35.62
C GLN A 301 1.55 -11.46 -37.06
N ILE A 302 2.82 -11.68 -37.35
CA ILE A 302 3.27 -12.17 -38.66
C ILE A 302 2.79 -13.62 -38.90
N GLU A 303 2.81 -14.46 -37.89
CA GLU A 303 2.30 -15.84 -37.97
C GLU A 303 0.77 -15.85 -38.17
N TYR A 304 0.04 -15.03 -37.42
CA TYR A 304 -1.42 -14.91 -37.56
C TYR A 304 -1.85 -14.42 -38.96
N ASN A 305 -1.11 -13.49 -39.56
CA ASN A 305 -1.39 -12.98 -40.91
C ASN A 305 -0.98 -13.93 -42.03
N LYS A 306 -0.28 -15.04 -41.74
CA LYS A 306 0.10 -16.09 -42.71
C LYS A 306 -0.86 -17.26 -42.71
N MET A 307 -1.76 -17.35 -41.73
CA MET A 307 -2.84 -18.35 -41.64
C MET A 307 -4.12 -17.85 -42.32
#